data_513e34c9174d8fcb13a44f5fb26435d0
#
_entry.id   513e34c9174d8fcb13a44f5fb26435d0
#
_cell.length_a   1.000
_cell.length_b   1.000
_cell.length_c   1.000
_cell.angle_alpha   90.00
_cell.angle_beta   90.00
_cell.angle_gamma   90.00
#
_symmetry.space_group_name_H-M   'P 1'
#
loop_
_entity.id
_entity.type
_entity.pdbx_description
1 polymer ?
#
loop_
_entity_poly.entity_id
_entity_poly.type
_entity_poly.pdbx_seq_one_letter_code
_entity_poly.pdbx_strand_id
1 'polypeptide(L)'
;MILILSSFVAASPVGGGAQVVALAKLDVAAVLAPTVLFGRHPGLGAPGGAAVSAEVFEGVVAGIEAAGAFQGLQAVITGYFASREQIEIAAAAIDRARAASPGVRVVVDPIMGDADKGLYVGAAVAAGLA
;
A
#
# COMPACT_ATOMS: atom_id res chain seq x y z
N MET A 1 -14.99 -5.24 2.79
CA MET A 1 -14.04 -4.11 2.74
C MET A 1 -12.66 -4.63 2.33
N ILE A 2 -11.85 -3.80 1.65
CA ILE A 2 -10.48 -4.12 1.23
C ILE A 2 -9.51 -3.13 1.88
N LEU A 3 -8.41 -3.64 2.45
CA LEU A 3 -7.29 -2.82 2.91
C LEU A 3 -6.26 -2.72 1.79
N ILE A 4 -5.83 -1.50 1.49
CA ILE A 4 -4.81 -1.20 0.49
C ILE A 4 -3.59 -0.57 1.18
N LEU A 5 -2.42 -1.17 0.99
CA LEU A 5 -1.12 -0.70 1.48
C LEU A 5 -0.29 -0.32 0.26
N SER A 6 -0.35 0.94 -0.17
CA SER A 6 0.26 1.36 -1.45
C SER A 6 0.45 2.88 -1.52
N SER A 7 1.05 3.36 -2.61
CA SER A 7 1.26 4.78 -2.87
C SER A 7 -0.04 5.58 -3.01
N PHE A 8 -0.01 6.85 -2.61
CA PHE A 8 -1.00 7.84 -3.01
C PHE A 8 -0.33 8.91 -3.89
N VAL A 9 -0.85 9.07 -5.12
CA VAL A 9 -0.36 10.04 -6.09
C VAL A 9 -1.54 10.91 -6.56
N ALA A 10 -1.60 12.16 -6.06
CA ALA A 10 -2.78 13.00 -6.15
C ALA A 10 -3.24 13.31 -7.59
N ALA A 11 -2.30 13.66 -8.48
CA ALA A 11 -2.62 14.08 -9.85
C ALA A 11 -2.41 12.98 -10.90
N SER A 12 -2.40 11.70 -10.49
CA SER A 12 -2.17 10.58 -11.42
C SER A 12 -3.08 9.40 -11.08
N PRO A 13 -3.67 8.73 -12.08
CA PRO A 13 -4.57 7.59 -11.86
C PRO A 13 -3.76 6.30 -11.62
N VAL A 14 -2.90 6.29 -10.61
CA VAL A 14 -2.00 5.17 -10.25
C VAL A 14 -2.03 4.90 -8.75
N GLY A 15 -1.47 3.75 -8.37
CA GLY A 15 -1.31 3.35 -6.97
C GLY A 15 -2.62 3.13 -6.22
N GLY A 16 -2.56 3.25 -4.90
CA GLY A 16 -3.70 3.00 -4.02
C GLY A 16 -4.89 3.93 -4.27
N GLY A 17 -4.64 5.19 -4.66
CA GLY A 17 -5.72 6.13 -5.01
C GLY A 17 -6.57 5.65 -6.19
N ALA A 18 -5.94 5.12 -7.25
CA ALA A 18 -6.65 4.53 -8.38
C ALA A 18 -7.42 3.26 -7.98
N GLN A 19 -6.83 2.43 -7.13
CA GLN A 19 -7.47 1.22 -6.62
C GLN A 19 -8.73 1.54 -5.81
N VAL A 20 -8.68 2.55 -4.92
CA VAL A 20 -9.87 3.02 -4.17
C VAL A 20 -10.99 3.45 -5.10
N VAL A 21 -10.68 4.24 -6.14
CA VAL A 21 -11.68 4.70 -7.12
C VAL A 21 -12.26 3.52 -7.92
N ALA A 22 -11.41 2.59 -8.34
CA ALA A 22 -11.86 1.41 -9.09
C ALA A 22 -12.79 0.51 -8.24
N LEU A 23 -12.43 0.27 -6.98
CA LEU A 23 -13.24 -0.54 -6.06
C LEU A 23 -14.57 0.16 -5.72
N ALA A 24 -14.57 1.47 -5.53
CA ALA A 24 -15.80 2.24 -5.30
C ALA A 24 -16.80 2.14 -6.47
N LYS A 25 -16.31 2.07 -7.71
CA LYS A 25 -17.17 1.83 -8.90
C LYS A 25 -17.77 0.43 -8.95
N LEU A 26 -17.22 -0.50 -8.18
CA LEU A 26 -17.72 -1.88 -8.03
C LEU A 26 -18.52 -2.06 -6.73
N ASP A 27 -18.89 -0.97 -6.06
CA ASP A 27 -19.56 -0.98 -4.74
C ASP A 27 -18.78 -1.74 -3.66
N VAL A 28 -17.44 -1.75 -3.77
CA VAL A 28 -16.54 -2.36 -2.79
C VAL A 28 -15.89 -1.28 -1.95
N ALA A 29 -16.16 -1.29 -0.65
CA ALA A 29 -15.52 -0.40 0.29
C ALA A 29 -14.02 -0.71 0.43
N ALA A 30 -13.19 0.33 0.41
CA ALA A 30 -11.75 0.20 0.58
C ALA A 30 -11.21 1.27 1.53
N VAL A 31 -10.15 0.93 2.26
CA VAL A 31 -9.34 1.85 3.05
C VAL A 31 -7.91 1.82 2.55
N LEU A 32 -7.25 2.96 2.52
CA LEU A 32 -5.88 3.12 2.04
C LEU A 32 -4.96 3.58 3.16
N ALA A 33 -3.90 2.82 3.43
CA ALA A 33 -2.74 3.28 4.18
C ALA A 33 -1.64 3.67 3.17
N PRO A 34 -1.34 4.96 3.00
CA PRO A 34 -0.41 5.41 1.99
C PRO A 34 1.05 5.19 2.41
N THR A 35 1.85 4.63 1.51
CA THR A 35 3.31 4.47 1.69
C THR A 35 4.10 5.68 1.24
N VAL A 36 3.55 6.45 0.31
CA VAL A 36 4.04 7.76 -0.14
C VAL A 36 2.87 8.70 -0.36
N LEU A 37 3.12 9.99 -0.20
CA LEU A 37 2.21 11.07 -0.57
C LEU A 37 2.90 11.92 -1.64
N PHE A 38 2.54 11.74 -2.90
CA PHE A 38 3.08 12.48 -4.03
C PHE A 38 2.03 13.33 -4.72
N GLY A 39 2.44 14.51 -5.19
CA GLY A 39 1.59 15.37 -6.01
C GLY A 39 1.37 14.79 -7.41
N ARG A 40 2.43 14.25 -8.04
CA ARG A 40 2.40 13.63 -9.37
C ARG A 40 3.29 12.40 -9.45
N HIS A 41 3.10 11.60 -10.50
CA HIS A 41 3.93 10.42 -10.75
C HIS A 41 5.40 10.81 -11.00
N PRO A 42 6.39 10.14 -10.36
CA PRO A 42 7.82 10.46 -10.54
C PRO A 42 8.31 10.39 -11.98
N GLY A 43 7.72 9.53 -12.81
CA GLY A 43 8.02 9.45 -14.25
C GLY A 43 7.70 10.71 -15.06
N LEU A 44 6.97 11.67 -14.47
CA LEU A 44 6.64 12.96 -15.07
C LEU A 44 7.53 14.10 -14.53
N GLY A 45 8.56 13.79 -13.76
CA GLY A 45 9.48 14.73 -13.12
C GLY A 45 9.37 14.71 -11.59
N ALA A 46 9.94 15.71 -10.91
CA ALA A 46 9.95 15.77 -9.44
C ALA A 46 8.53 15.62 -8.87
N PRO A 47 8.26 14.61 -8.03
CA PRO A 47 6.88 14.27 -7.65
C PRO A 47 6.22 15.29 -6.73
N GLY A 48 6.99 16.06 -5.96
CA GLY A 48 6.48 16.81 -4.81
C GLY A 48 5.95 15.88 -3.72
N GLY A 49 6.03 16.31 -2.47
CA GLY A 49 5.71 15.43 -1.33
C GLY A 49 6.85 14.50 -0.94
N ALA A 50 6.55 13.42 -0.24
CA ALA A 50 7.56 12.52 0.33
C ALA A 50 7.05 11.10 0.54
N ALA A 51 7.98 10.18 0.83
CA ALA A 51 7.67 8.89 1.45
C ALA A 51 7.09 9.12 2.86
N VAL A 52 6.11 8.32 3.22
CA VAL A 52 5.60 8.28 4.59
C VAL A 52 6.64 7.55 5.46
N SER A 53 7.01 8.14 6.62
CA SER A 53 7.95 7.46 7.51
C SER A 53 7.37 6.15 8.05
N ALA A 54 8.22 5.20 8.42
CA ALA A 54 7.79 3.94 9.00
C ALA A 54 6.90 4.14 10.23
N GLU A 55 7.27 5.05 11.14
CA GLU A 55 6.49 5.41 12.33
C GLU A 55 5.09 5.92 11.98
N VAL A 56 4.98 6.85 11.01
CA VAL A 56 3.68 7.39 10.58
C VAL A 56 2.86 6.32 9.89
N PHE A 57 3.47 5.48 9.05
CA PHE A 57 2.80 4.40 8.36
C PHE A 57 2.23 3.37 9.36
N GLU A 58 3.03 2.97 10.35
CA GLU A 58 2.60 2.08 11.43
C GLU A 58 1.43 2.69 12.21
N GLY A 59 1.52 3.97 12.57
CA GLY A 59 0.44 4.69 13.24
C GLY A 59 -0.87 4.73 12.43
N VAL A 60 -0.79 4.93 11.12
CA VAL A 60 -1.95 4.90 10.22
C VAL A 60 -2.56 3.49 10.20
N VAL A 61 -1.76 2.45 10.05
CA VAL A 61 -2.23 1.05 10.05
C VAL A 61 -2.88 0.70 11.39
N ALA A 62 -2.27 1.08 12.50
CA ALA A 62 -2.83 0.88 13.84
C ALA A 62 -4.16 1.61 14.04
N GLY A 63 -4.28 2.84 13.53
CA GLY A 63 -5.54 3.60 13.54
C GLY A 63 -6.66 2.92 12.74
N ILE A 64 -6.34 2.38 11.56
CA ILE A 64 -7.26 1.61 10.72
C ILE A 64 -7.74 0.35 11.48
N GLU A 65 -6.83 -0.37 12.13
CA GLU A 65 -7.14 -1.55 12.93
C GLU A 65 -8.03 -1.20 14.14
N ALA A 66 -7.67 -0.13 14.88
CA ALA A 66 -8.45 0.36 16.03
C ALA A 66 -9.86 0.82 15.65
N ALA A 67 -10.07 1.30 14.42
CA ALA A 67 -11.37 1.60 13.87
C ALA A 67 -12.21 0.35 13.53
N GLY A 68 -11.69 -0.85 13.79
CA GLY A 68 -12.39 -2.11 13.53
C GLY A 68 -12.31 -2.60 12.08
N ALA A 69 -11.51 -1.95 11.23
CA ALA A 69 -11.48 -2.26 9.81
C ALA A 69 -10.89 -3.64 9.48
N PHE A 70 -10.17 -4.27 10.43
CA PHE A 70 -9.62 -5.60 10.22
C PHE A 70 -10.66 -6.72 10.36
N GLN A 71 -11.79 -6.45 11.03
CA GLN A 71 -12.90 -7.40 11.11
C GLN A 71 -13.69 -7.43 9.78
N GLY A 72 -13.80 -8.61 9.19
CA GLY A 72 -14.56 -8.80 7.94
C GLY A 72 -13.85 -8.28 6.69
N LEU A 73 -12.51 -8.15 6.73
CA LEU A 73 -11.73 -7.89 5.52
C LEU A 73 -11.91 -9.02 4.49
N GLN A 74 -12.19 -8.64 3.27
CA GLN A 74 -12.25 -9.55 2.12
C GLN A 74 -10.87 -9.78 1.50
N ALA A 75 -10.06 -8.71 1.46
CA ALA A 75 -8.70 -8.78 0.97
C ALA A 75 -7.80 -7.69 1.58
N VAL A 76 -6.50 -7.96 1.57
CA VAL A 76 -5.43 -6.98 1.69
C VAL A 76 -4.69 -6.93 0.35
N ILE A 77 -4.51 -5.75 -0.20
CA ILE A 77 -3.75 -5.52 -1.44
C ILE A 77 -2.53 -4.70 -1.08
N THR A 78 -1.35 -5.20 -1.41
CA THR A 78 -0.11 -4.42 -1.32
C THR A 78 0.29 -3.90 -2.69
N GLY A 79 1.00 -2.78 -2.74
CA GLY A 79 1.56 -2.21 -3.95
C GLY A 79 2.95 -1.63 -3.68
N TYR A 80 3.18 -0.38 -4.07
CA TYR A 80 4.47 0.28 -3.91
C TYR A 80 4.82 0.52 -2.43
N PHE A 81 6.06 0.18 -2.05
CA PHE A 81 6.68 0.52 -0.77
C PHE A 81 7.93 1.38 -1.00
N ALA A 82 8.16 2.35 -0.12
CA ALA A 82 9.31 3.23 -0.18
C ALA A 82 10.49 2.73 0.66
N SER A 83 10.24 1.87 1.64
CA SER A 83 11.28 1.32 2.52
C SER A 83 11.00 -0.12 2.93
N ARG A 84 12.04 -0.82 3.40
CA ARG A 84 11.93 -2.17 3.93
C ARG A 84 11.09 -2.21 5.22
N GLU A 85 11.24 -1.22 6.07
CA GLU A 85 10.48 -1.11 7.32
C GLU A 85 8.97 -1.04 7.05
N GLN A 86 8.54 -0.34 5.99
CA GLN A 86 7.13 -0.34 5.59
C GLN A 86 6.65 -1.74 5.17
N ILE A 87 7.50 -2.54 4.52
CA ILE A 87 7.17 -3.93 4.14
C ILE A 87 7.01 -4.79 5.39
N GLU A 88 7.90 -4.65 6.37
CA GLU A 88 7.83 -5.38 7.63
C GLU A 88 6.56 -5.03 8.43
N ILE A 89 6.21 -3.74 8.49
CA ILE A 89 4.94 -3.28 9.09
C ILE A 89 3.73 -3.86 8.35
N ALA A 90 3.77 -3.86 7.01
CA ALA A 90 2.70 -4.41 6.20
C ALA A 90 2.54 -5.93 6.41
N ALA A 91 3.64 -6.68 6.49
CA ALA A 91 3.62 -8.12 6.78
C ALA A 91 2.98 -8.39 8.15
N ALA A 92 3.40 -7.66 9.19
CA ALA A 92 2.80 -7.78 10.52
C ALA A 92 1.31 -7.39 10.53
N ALA A 93 0.91 -6.38 9.76
CA ALA A 93 -0.50 -6.00 9.59
C ALA A 93 -1.32 -7.11 8.90
N ILE A 94 -0.75 -7.75 7.88
CA ILE A 94 -1.38 -8.89 7.19
C ILE A 94 -1.61 -10.06 8.16
N ASP A 95 -0.66 -10.36 9.02
CA ASP A 95 -0.81 -11.43 10.01
C ASP A 95 -1.94 -11.12 11.01
N ARG A 96 -2.03 -9.87 11.49
CA ARG A 96 -3.14 -9.43 12.33
C ARG A 96 -4.48 -9.45 11.59
N ALA A 97 -4.50 -9.04 10.32
CA ALA A 97 -5.70 -9.10 9.48
C ALA A 97 -6.17 -10.56 9.27
N ARG A 98 -5.26 -11.51 9.08
CA ARG A 98 -5.57 -12.96 9.01
C ARG A 98 -6.12 -13.50 10.32
N ALA A 99 -5.60 -13.05 11.46
CA ALA A 99 -6.12 -13.43 12.77
C ALA A 99 -7.54 -12.90 13.00
N ALA A 100 -7.83 -11.66 12.59
CA ALA A 100 -9.14 -11.02 12.71
C ALA A 100 -10.15 -11.50 11.67
N SER A 101 -9.69 -11.87 10.47
CA SER A 101 -10.49 -12.32 9.32
C SER A 101 -9.82 -13.53 8.66
N PRO A 102 -10.04 -14.77 9.16
CA PRO A 102 -9.33 -15.97 8.66
C PRO A 102 -9.52 -16.28 7.18
N GLY A 103 -10.57 -15.74 6.55
CA GLY A 103 -10.83 -15.89 5.11
C GLY A 103 -10.24 -14.78 4.23
N VAL A 104 -9.48 -13.83 4.81
CA VAL A 104 -8.91 -12.70 4.07
C VAL A 104 -7.94 -13.17 2.98
N ARG A 105 -8.13 -12.66 1.77
CA ARG A 105 -7.19 -12.88 0.66
C ARG A 105 -6.08 -11.84 0.71
N VAL A 106 -4.86 -12.24 0.39
CA VAL A 106 -3.72 -11.32 0.28
C VAL A 106 -3.27 -11.31 -1.18
N VAL A 107 -3.24 -10.12 -1.76
CA VAL A 107 -2.77 -9.87 -3.11
C VAL A 107 -1.52 -9.02 -3.01
N VAL A 108 -0.38 -9.57 -3.41
CA VAL A 108 0.89 -8.85 -3.42
C VAL A 108 1.18 -8.43 -4.86
N ASP A 109 1.24 -7.11 -5.08
CA ASP A 109 1.75 -6.53 -6.33
C ASP A 109 3.18 -6.02 -6.06
N PRO A 110 4.23 -6.77 -6.48
CA PRO A 110 5.61 -6.44 -6.16
C PRO A 110 6.12 -5.34 -7.08
N ILE A 111 5.66 -4.11 -6.87
CA ILE A 111 6.05 -2.94 -7.67
C ILE A 111 7.51 -2.58 -7.37
N MET A 112 8.43 -3.04 -8.19
CA MET A 112 9.88 -2.89 -8.00
C MET A 112 10.59 -2.18 -9.15
N GLY A 113 10.09 -2.28 -10.36
CA GLY A 113 10.78 -1.81 -11.55
C GLY A 113 10.02 -2.09 -12.83
N ASP A 114 10.58 -1.64 -13.94
CA ASP A 114 10.09 -1.88 -15.30
C ASP A 114 11.09 -2.77 -16.05
N ALA A 115 10.61 -3.64 -16.94
CA ALA A 115 11.45 -4.56 -17.69
C ALA A 115 12.51 -3.85 -18.57
N ASP A 116 12.19 -2.66 -19.06
CA ASP A 116 13.05 -1.82 -19.92
C ASP A 116 13.95 -0.85 -19.13
N LYS A 117 13.61 -0.53 -17.86
CA LYS A 117 14.33 0.46 -17.05
C LYS A 117 15.04 -0.13 -15.84
N GLY A 118 14.74 -1.39 -15.51
CA GLY A 118 15.25 -2.06 -14.31
C GLY A 118 14.54 -1.60 -13.03
N LEU A 119 15.20 -1.87 -11.89
CA LEU A 119 14.65 -1.51 -10.58
C LEU A 119 14.66 0.00 -10.37
N TYR A 120 13.56 0.54 -9.89
CA TYR A 120 13.45 1.93 -9.42
C TYR A 120 13.28 2.02 -7.89
N VAL A 121 13.21 0.88 -7.20
CA VAL A 121 13.27 0.80 -5.75
C VAL A 121 14.67 0.44 -5.28
N GLY A 122 15.03 0.81 -4.04
CA GLY A 122 16.30 0.41 -3.44
C GLY A 122 16.42 -1.09 -3.25
N ALA A 123 17.65 -1.62 -3.22
CA ALA A 123 17.92 -3.05 -3.08
C ALA A 123 17.25 -3.69 -1.84
N ALA A 124 17.17 -2.95 -0.73
CA ALA A 124 16.52 -3.42 0.50
C ALA A 124 15.00 -3.63 0.32
N VAL A 125 14.34 -2.78 -0.48
CA VAL A 125 12.91 -2.93 -0.81
C VAL A 125 12.72 -4.12 -1.74
N ALA A 126 13.53 -4.23 -2.79
CA ALA A 126 13.45 -5.36 -3.71
C ALA A 126 13.65 -6.71 -2.99
N ALA A 127 14.64 -6.79 -2.09
CA ALA A 127 14.88 -7.99 -1.28
C ALA A 127 13.77 -8.28 -0.27
N GLY A 128 13.04 -7.26 0.19
CA GLY A 128 11.91 -7.43 1.10
C GLY A 128 10.62 -7.91 0.41
N LEU A 129 10.52 -7.71 -0.92
CA LEU A 129 9.36 -8.13 -1.73
C LEU A 129 9.57 -9.51 -2.39
N ALA A 130 10.81 -10.00 -2.44
CA ALA A 130 11.17 -11.31 -2.98
C ALA A 130 10.95 -12.43 -1.96
#